data_1a0bf5e636616232cb1085d599fca223
#
_entry.id   1a0bf5e636616232cb1085d599fca223
#
_cell.length_a   1.000
_cell.length_b   1.000
_cell.length_c   1.000
_cell.angle_alpha   90.00
_cell.angle_beta   90.00
_cell.angle_gamma   90.00
#
_symmetry.space_group_name_H-M   'P 1'
#
loop_
_entity.id
_entity.type
_entity.pdbx_description
1 polymer ?
#
loop_
_entity_poly.entity_id
_entity_poly.type
_entity_poly.pdbx_seq_one_letter_code
_entity_poly.pdbx_strand_id
1 'polypeptide(L)'
;MRHSHFTTGTMALVVALGAVAGCSAAAAKAPLPGTVVHVSITDHTAVNQPMNFVIDKSTAPAGDVTFVVKNDGNIVHELVVLQTDTAFDQIPVNAAGDPPATVASGANKIVEDNNVGETGDPNMQKGDARTFTIKDLKPGHYVIVCNLAAHYQMGLRAEFTVA
;
A
#
# COMPACT_ATOMS: atom_id res chain seq x y z
N MET A 1 -89.27 -9.76 -35.51
CA MET A 1 -87.91 -9.39 -35.86
C MET A 1 -87.37 -8.57 -34.65
N ARG A 2 -86.43 -9.17 -33.87
CA ARG A 2 -85.88 -8.54 -32.67
C ARG A 2 -84.44 -8.21 -32.98
N HIS A 3 -84.09 -6.92 -32.88
CA HIS A 3 -82.72 -6.46 -33.00
C HIS A 3 -82.09 -6.48 -31.63
N SER A 4 -80.95 -7.20 -31.47
CA SER A 4 -80.13 -7.25 -30.27
C SER A 4 -78.98 -6.27 -30.44
N HIS A 5 -78.87 -5.30 -29.54
CA HIS A 5 -77.73 -4.37 -29.49
C HIS A 5 -76.66 -4.96 -28.57
N PHE A 6 -75.48 -5.25 -29.14
CA PHE A 6 -74.29 -5.58 -28.39
C PHE A 6 -73.56 -4.27 -28.01
N THR A 7 -73.48 -3.98 -26.72
CA THR A 7 -72.61 -2.91 -26.18
C THR A 7 -71.22 -3.45 -25.88
N THR A 8 -70.27 -2.94 -26.64
CA THR A 8 -68.84 -3.27 -26.41
C THR A 8 -68.28 -2.39 -25.26
N GLY A 9 -67.99 -3.04 -24.12
CA GLY A 9 -67.32 -2.37 -23.00
C GLY A 9 -65.82 -2.37 -23.22
N THR A 10 -65.23 -1.17 -23.30
CA THR A 10 -63.77 -0.98 -23.39
C THR A 10 -63.16 -1.00 -21.99
N MET A 11 -62.40 -2.01 -21.67
CA MET A 11 -61.69 -2.16 -20.41
C MET A 11 -60.32 -1.45 -20.53
N ALA A 12 -60.18 -0.33 -19.87
CA ALA A 12 -58.89 0.41 -19.81
C ALA A 12 -57.96 -0.25 -18.80
N LEU A 13 -56.87 -0.82 -19.28
CA LEU A 13 -55.80 -1.39 -18.47
C LEU A 13 -54.87 -0.26 -18.02
N VAL A 14 -54.90 0.11 -16.74
CA VAL A 14 -53.95 1.06 -16.13
C VAL A 14 -52.70 0.30 -15.72
N VAL A 15 -51.62 0.46 -16.48
CA VAL A 15 -50.29 -0.05 -16.10
C VAL A 15 -49.64 0.96 -15.21
N ALA A 16 -49.56 0.68 -13.89
CA ALA A 16 -48.79 1.46 -12.95
C ALA A 16 -47.30 1.08 -13.09
N LEU A 17 -46.46 1.97 -13.66
CA LEU A 17 -45.00 1.85 -13.61
C LEU A 17 -44.51 2.19 -12.19
N GLY A 18 -44.22 1.18 -11.39
CA GLY A 18 -43.53 1.33 -10.12
C GLY A 18 -42.07 1.64 -10.40
N ALA A 19 -41.62 2.88 -10.13
CA ALA A 19 -40.21 3.25 -10.11
C ALA A 19 -39.56 2.64 -8.88
N VAL A 20 -38.77 1.58 -9.06
CA VAL A 20 -37.93 1.01 -8.01
C VAL A 20 -36.69 1.90 -7.90
N ALA A 21 -36.69 2.85 -6.98
CA ALA A 21 -35.48 3.61 -6.61
C ALA A 21 -34.51 2.64 -5.90
N GLY A 22 -33.62 2.02 -6.65
CA GLY A 22 -32.52 1.21 -6.12
C GLY A 22 -31.50 2.13 -5.45
N CYS A 23 -31.57 2.27 -4.13
CA CYS A 23 -30.47 2.83 -3.36
C CYS A 23 -29.31 1.85 -3.44
N SER A 24 -28.35 2.10 -4.34
CA SER A 24 -27.05 1.44 -4.35
C SER A 24 -26.26 1.96 -3.14
N ALA A 25 -26.38 1.28 -2.00
CA ALA A 25 -25.49 1.51 -0.87
C ALA A 25 -24.09 1.11 -1.32
N ALA A 26 -23.18 2.08 -1.42
CA ALA A 26 -21.77 1.78 -1.64
C ALA A 26 -21.32 0.87 -0.49
N ALA A 27 -20.88 -0.35 -0.82
CA ALA A 27 -20.38 -1.29 0.18
C ALA A 27 -19.22 -0.63 0.94
N ALA A 28 -19.36 -0.42 2.24
CA ALA A 28 -18.29 0.09 3.07
C ALA A 28 -17.10 -0.86 2.97
N LYS A 29 -15.90 -0.32 2.62
CA LYS A 29 -14.68 -1.10 2.56
C LYS A 29 -14.43 -1.70 3.94
N ALA A 30 -14.19 -3.03 4.00
CA ALA A 30 -13.87 -3.71 5.25
C ALA A 30 -12.67 -3.04 5.94
N PRO A 31 -12.67 -2.97 7.29
CA PRO A 31 -11.53 -2.43 8.03
C PRO A 31 -10.28 -3.25 7.74
N LEU A 32 -9.13 -2.56 7.68
CA LEU A 32 -7.83 -3.21 7.49
C LEU A 32 -7.44 -3.99 8.76
N PRO A 33 -6.77 -5.14 8.63
CA PRO A 33 -6.39 -5.97 9.77
C PRO A 33 -5.28 -5.33 10.60
N GLY A 34 -5.31 -5.55 11.91
CA GLY A 34 -4.24 -5.20 12.84
C GLY A 34 -4.00 -3.70 13.01
N THR A 35 -2.76 -3.35 13.36
CA THR A 35 -2.33 -1.95 13.45
C THR A 35 -2.09 -1.40 12.05
N VAL A 36 -2.76 -0.32 11.72
CA VAL A 36 -2.56 0.35 10.42
C VAL A 36 -1.51 1.45 10.57
N VAL A 37 -0.50 1.40 9.70
CA VAL A 37 0.60 2.36 9.60
C VAL A 37 0.55 3.00 8.23
N HIS A 38 0.44 4.34 8.19
CA HIS A 38 0.47 5.09 6.94
C HIS A 38 1.88 5.60 6.66
N VAL A 39 2.34 5.37 5.44
CA VAL A 39 3.66 5.79 4.97
C VAL A 39 3.52 6.58 3.68
N SER A 40 4.03 7.80 3.66
CA SER A 40 4.24 8.58 2.44
C SER A 40 5.72 8.55 2.09
N ILE A 41 6.04 8.16 0.85
CA ILE A 41 7.39 8.21 0.31
C ILE A 41 7.55 9.54 -0.41
N THR A 42 8.55 10.31 -0.02
CA THR A 42 8.84 11.61 -0.62
C THR A 42 10.26 11.65 -1.17
N ASP A 43 10.41 12.23 -2.34
CA ASP A 43 11.69 12.65 -2.89
C ASP A 43 11.63 14.15 -3.18
N HIS A 44 12.76 14.81 -3.07
CA HIS A 44 12.88 16.21 -3.42
C HIS A 44 13.60 16.32 -4.75
N THR A 45 13.03 17.11 -5.66
CA THR A 45 13.63 17.38 -6.97
C THR A 45 14.86 18.27 -6.91
N ALA A 46 15.11 18.91 -5.76
CA ALA A 46 16.30 19.74 -5.56
C ALA A 46 17.53 18.85 -5.28
N VAL A 47 18.62 19.16 -5.95
CA VAL A 47 19.90 18.50 -5.72
C VAL A 47 20.30 18.63 -4.24
N ASN A 48 20.70 17.52 -3.61
CA ASN A 48 21.10 17.41 -2.18
C ASN A 48 19.94 17.51 -1.16
N GLN A 49 18.70 17.35 -1.55
CA GLN A 49 17.62 17.14 -0.57
C GLN A 49 17.49 15.63 -0.30
N PRO A 50 17.42 15.22 0.98
CA PRO A 50 17.27 13.81 1.32
C PRO A 50 15.89 13.30 0.88
N MET A 51 15.84 12.07 0.41
CA MET A 51 14.57 11.32 0.30
C MET A 51 14.10 10.94 1.69
N ASN A 52 12.79 10.78 1.90
CA ASN A 52 12.26 10.54 3.23
C ASN A 52 11.00 9.66 3.21
N PHE A 53 10.85 8.82 4.24
CA PHE A 53 9.59 8.23 4.65
C PHE A 53 8.92 9.12 5.70
N VAL A 54 7.70 9.56 5.44
CA VAL A 54 6.84 10.19 6.43
C VAL A 54 5.91 9.10 6.98
N ILE A 55 6.12 8.70 8.23
CA ILE A 55 5.43 7.59 8.88
C ILE A 55 4.57 8.14 10.01
N ASP A 56 3.28 7.77 10.06
CA ASP A 56 2.35 8.24 11.09
C ASP A 56 2.59 7.55 12.45
N LYS A 57 3.13 6.35 12.45
CA LYS A 57 3.45 5.54 13.64
C LYS A 57 4.78 4.81 13.44
N SER A 58 5.76 5.09 14.27
CA SER A 58 7.04 4.36 14.30
C SER A 58 7.03 3.14 15.24
N THR A 59 5.87 2.86 15.88
CA THR A 59 5.71 1.73 16.80
C THR A 59 4.35 1.05 16.60
N ALA A 60 4.29 -0.26 16.85
CA ALA A 60 3.05 -1.05 16.88
C ALA A 60 3.11 -2.11 17.97
N PRO A 61 1.98 -2.58 18.51
CA PRO A 61 1.94 -3.81 19.28
C PRO A 61 2.22 -5.02 18.39
N ALA A 62 2.70 -6.13 19.00
CA ALA A 62 2.85 -7.41 18.30
C ALA A 62 1.54 -7.90 17.70
N GLY A 63 1.62 -8.54 16.54
CA GLY A 63 0.46 -9.04 15.79
C GLY A 63 0.44 -8.59 14.34
N ASP A 64 -0.74 -8.51 13.75
CA ASP A 64 -0.89 -8.05 12.36
C ASP A 64 -0.59 -6.55 12.26
N VAL A 65 0.27 -6.17 11.30
CA VAL A 65 0.56 -4.77 10.97
C VAL A 65 0.29 -4.56 9.48
N THR A 66 -0.58 -3.61 9.18
CA THR A 66 -0.93 -3.25 7.80
C THR A 66 -0.29 -1.92 7.43
N PHE A 67 0.57 -1.94 6.44
CA PHE A 67 1.17 -0.74 5.84
C PHE A 67 0.30 -0.25 4.68
N VAL A 68 -0.06 1.04 4.75
CA VAL A 68 -0.72 1.77 3.66
C VAL A 68 0.30 2.76 3.12
N VAL A 69 0.87 2.43 1.98
CA VAL A 69 2.01 3.14 1.41
C VAL A 69 1.58 3.95 0.21
N LYS A 70 2.01 5.20 0.14
CA LYS A 70 1.79 6.06 -1.01
C LYS A 70 3.12 6.63 -1.51
N ASN A 71 3.36 6.58 -2.82
CA ASN A 71 4.47 7.27 -3.45
C ASN A 71 4.04 8.70 -3.81
N ASP A 72 4.34 9.66 -2.93
CA ASP A 72 4.14 11.09 -3.15
C ASP A 72 5.38 11.76 -3.78
N GLY A 73 6.43 10.98 -4.07
CA GLY A 73 7.62 11.42 -4.75
C GLY A 73 7.43 11.58 -6.27
N ASN A 74 8.52 11.87 -6.97
CA ASN A 74 8.54 12.09 -8.42
C ASN A 74 9.13 10.91 -9.19
N ILE A 75 9.86 10.04 -8.53
CA ILE A 75 10.50 8.87 -9.13
C ILE A 75 9.92 7.57 -8.56
N VAL A 76 10.40 6.47 -9.08
CA VAL A 76 10.04 5.10 -8.66
C VAL A 76 10.57 4.79 -7.27
N HIS A 77 9.75 4.18 -6.44
CA HIS A 77 10.10 3.74 -5.09
C HIS A 77 9.53 2.36 -4.77
N GLU A 78 10.02 1.78 -3.69
CA GLU A 78 9.46 0.63 -2.99
C GLU A 78 9.52 0.85 -1.49
N LEU A 79 8.84 0.02 -0.73
CA LEU A 79 8.99 -0.07 0.71
C LEU A 79 9.21 -1.53 1.08
N VAL A 80 10.31 -1.79 1.77
CA VAL A 80 10.71 -3.09 2.31
C VAL A 80 10.82 -2.97 3.83
N VAL A 81 10.30 -3.93 4.58
CA VAL A 81 10.42 -4.03 6.03
C VAL A 81 11.38 -5.15 6.38
N LEU A 82 12.47 -4.81 7.05
CA LEU A 82 13.51 -5.74 7.47
C LEU A 82 13.49 -5.93 8.97
N GLN A 83 13.58 -7.16 9.45
CA GLN A 83 13.85 -7.44 10.86
C GLN A 83 15.36 -7.40 11.12
N THR A 84 15.86 -6.50 11.96
CA THR A 84 17.29 -6.36 12.25
C THR A 84 17.52 -5.60 13.53
N ASP A 85 18.59 -5.93 14.26
CA ASP A 85 19.07 -5.16 15.42
C ASP A 85 20.03 -4.04 15.00
N THR A 86 20.38 -3.95 13.71
CA THR A 86 21.23 -2.88 13.19
C THR A 86 20.44 -1.58 13.11
N ALA A 87 21.01 -0.49 13.58
CA ALA A 87 20.38 0.82 13.48
C ALA A 87 20.06 1.18 12.02
N PHE A 88 18.94 1.86 11.80
CA PHE A 88 18.38 2.11 10.46
C PHE A 88 19.32 2.84 9.50
N ASP A 89 20.33 3.52 10.01
CA ASP A 89 21.31 4.27 9.24
C ASP A 89 22.70 3.59 9.15
N GLN A 90 22.82 2.38 9.74
CA GLN A 90 24.08 1.62 9.81
C GLN A 90 24.02 0.30 9.05
N ILE A 91 22.96 0.02 8.28
CA ILE A 91 22.86 -1.22 7.51
C ILE A 91 23.91 -1.21 6.40
N PRO A 92 24.75 -2.25 6.28
CA PRO A 92 25.76 -2.31 5.25
C PRO A 92 25.16 -2.26 3.83
N VAL A 93 25.82 -1.50 2.97
CA VAL A 93 25.45 -1.34 1.56
C VAL A 93 26.54 -1.97 0.71
N ASN A 94 26.19 -2.74 -0.29
CA ASN A 94 27.14 -3.25 -1.26
C ASN A 94 27.75 -2.11 -2.06
N ALA A 95 29.08 -2.06 -2.12
CA ALA A 95 29.78 -1.04 -2.89
C ALA A 95 29.51 -1.17 -4.39
N ALA A 96 29.63 -0.06 -5.10
CA ALA A 96 29.60 -0.10 -6.57
C ALA A 96 30.74 -0.97 -7.09
N GLY A 97 30.42 -1.98 -7.91
CA GLY A 97 31.39 -2.92 -8.45
C GLY A 97 31.57 -4.22 -7.66
N ASP A 98 31.00 -4.33 -6.46
CA ASP A 98 30.95 -5.60 -5.77
C ASP A 98 30.07 -6.59 -6.56
N PRO A 99 30.49 -7.85 -6.71
CA PRO A 99 29.60 -8.84 -7.29
C PRO A 99 28.34 -8.95 -6.41
N PRO A 100 27.14 -9.04 -7.00
CA PRO A 100 25.94 -9.23 -6.24
C PRO A 100 26.05 -10.55 -5.47
N ALA A 101 25.99 -10.50 -4.15
CA ALA A 101 26.01 -11.69 -3.32
C ALA A 101 24.73 -12.52 -3.56
N THR A 102 23.63 -11.85 -3.88
CA THR A 102 22.34 -12.43 -4.26
C THR A 102 21.64 -11.52 -5.28
N VAL A 103 20.60 -12.01 -5.93
CA VAL A 103 19.82 -11.24 -6.91
C VAL A 103 19.22 -9.96 -6.30
N ALA A 104 18.93 -9.96 -5.01
CA ALA A 104 18.33 -8.84 -4.31
C ALA A 104 19.33 -7.74 -3.88
N SER A 105 20.62 -8.02 -3.87
CA SER A 105 21.65 -7.21 -3.23
C SER A 105 22.62 -6.51 -4.19
N GLY A 106 22.21 -6.13 -5.38
CA GLY A 106 23.08 -5.44 -6.35
C GLY A 106 23.82 -4.22 -5.76
N ALA A 107 24.74 -3.63 -6.55
CA ALA A 107 25.52 -2.47 -6.13
C ALA A 107 24.65 -1.32 -5.59
N ASN A 108 25.09 -0.65 -4.54
CA ASN A 108 24.37 0.43 -3.83
C ASN A 108 23.02 -0.01 -3.24
N LYS A 109 22.86 -1.28 -2.92
CA LYS A 109 21.71 -1.86 -2.25
C LYS A 109 22.12 -2.53 -0.95
N ILE A 110 21.21 -2.65 -0.01
CA ILE A 110 21.39 -3.45 1.20
C ILE A 110 20.98 -4.90 0.94
N VAL A 111 21.42 -5.83 1.80
CA VAL A 111 20.99 -7.23 1.77
C VAL A 111 19.63 -7.36 2.42
N GLU A 112 18.71 -8.07 1.77
CA GLU A 112 17.31 -8.25 2.22
C GLU A 112 17.03 -9.62 2.84
N ASP A 113 18.03 -10.32 3.37
CA ASP A 113 17.85 -11.67 3.90
C ASP A 113 16.80 -11.77 5.01
N ASN A 114 16.51 -10.65 5.70
CA ASN A 114 15.53 -10.55 6.77
C ASN A 114 14.27 -9.76 6.36
N ASN A 115 13.93 -9.73 5.07
CA ASN A 115 12.71 -9.13 4.57
C ASN A 115 11.49 -9.88 5.14
N VAL A 116 10.62 -9.15 5.84
CA VAL A 116 9.38 -9.69 6.43
C VAL A 116 8.13 -9.23 5.70
N GLY A 117 8.26 -8.26 4.78
CA GLY A 117 7.18 -7.77 3.95
C GLY A 117 7.56 -6.54 3.14
N GLU A 118 6.89 -6.36 2.01
CA GLU A 118 7.23 -5.30 1.07
C GLU A 118 6.04 -4.88 0.18
N THR A 119 6.21 -3.79 -0.56
CA THR A 119 5.22 -3.36 -1.55
C THR A 119 5.18 -4.23 -2.80
N GLY A 120 6.21 -5.05 -3.05
CA GLY A 120 6.29 -5.97 -4.19
C GLY A 120 6.45 -5.29 -5.56
N ASP A 121 6.59 -6.15 -6.58
CA ASP A 121 6.75 -5.74 -7.98
C ASP A 121 5.42 -5.52 -8.72
N PRO A 122 5.41 -4.68 -9.76
CA PRO A 122 6.45 -3.73 -10.14
C PRO A 122 6.57 -2.61 -9.09
N ASN A 123 7.73 -1.95 -9.01
CA ASN A 123 7.94 -0.84 -8.08
C ASN A 123 6.89 0.27 -8.26
N MET A 124 6.62 0.99 -7.19
CA MET A 124 5.58 2.04 -7.13
C MET A 124 5.98 3.26 -7.96
N GLN A 125 5.16 3.58 -8.96
CA GLN A 125 5.29 4.81 -9.73
C GLN A 125 4.79 6.01 -8.92
N LYS A 126 5.09 7.23 -9.38
CA LYS A 126 4.53 8.46 -8.80
C LYS A 126 3.01 8.39 -8.70
N GLY A 127 2.50 8.63 -7.50
CA GLY A 127 1.07 8.63 -7.19
C GLY A 127 0.49 7.25 -6.86
N ASP A 128 1.25 6.17 -7.04
CA ASP A 128 0.79 4.82 -6.68
C ASP A 128 0.56 4.71 -5.17
N ALA A 129 -0.45 3.92 -4.82
CA ALA A 129 -0.71 3.52 -3.45
C ALA A 129 -0.82 2.00 -3.36
N ARG A 130 -0.22 1.42 -2.31
CA ARG A 130 -0.26 0.00 -2.02
C ARG A 130 -0.56 -0.27 -0.57
N THR A 131 -1.18 -1.40 -0.33
CA THR A 131 -1.48 -1.87 1.02
C THR A 131 -1.06 -3.32 1.13
N PHE A 132 -0.28 -3.64 2.16
CA PHE A 132 0.10 -5.01 2.50
C PHE A 132 0.06 -5.22 4.00
N THR A 133 -0.15 -6.45 4.44
CA THR A 133 -0.21 -6.82 5.85
C THR A 133 0.86 -7.84 6.16
N ILE A 134 1.70 -7.55 7.15
CA ILE A 134 2.60 -8.53 7.75
C ILE A 134 1.84 -9.19 8.89
N LYS A 135 1.66 -10.49 8.79
CA LYS A 135 0.95 -11.30 9.78
C LYS A 135 1.84 -11.63 10.97
N ASP A 136 1.27 -11.64 12.19
CA ASP A 136 1.94 -12.11 13.39
C ASP A 136 3.34 -11.50 13.62
N LEU A 137 3.52 -10.22 13.31
CA LEU A 137 4.78 -9.52 13.49
C LEU A 137 5.21 -9.58 14.96
N LYS A 138 6.43 -10.05 15.23
CA LYS A 138 6.92 -10.32 16.58
C LYS A 138 7.49 -9.05 17.20
N PRO A 139 7.53 -8.96 18.55
CA PRO A 139 8.28 -7.91 19.21
C PRO A 139 9.73 -7.86 18.73
N GLY A 140 10.24 -6.67 18.47
CA GLY A 140 11.60 -6.50 17.98
C GLY A 140 11.81 -5.17 17.27
N HIS A 141 13.04 -5.01 16.79
CA HIS A 141 13.46 -3.87 15.99
C HIS A 141 13.36 -4.19 14.50
N TYR A 142 12.84 -3.25 13.75
CA TYR A 142 12.63 -3.34 12.30
C TYR A 142 13.12 -2.05 11.64
N VAL A 143 13.50 -2.17 10.38
CA VAL A 143 13.87 -1.02 9.56
C VAL A 143 13.04 -1.02 8.29
N ILE A 144 12.50 0.13 7.97
CA ILE A 144 11.77 0.38 6.72
C ILE A 144 12.75 1.04 5.75
N VAL A 145 12.90 0.49 4.54
CA VAL A 145 13.83 0.98 3.53
C VAL A 145 13.20 1.01 2.14
N CYS A 146 13.76 1.84 1.26
CA CYS A 146 13.65 1.65 -0.19
C CYS A 146 14.98 1.08 -0.67
N ASN A 147 14.98 -0.14 -1.19
CA ASN A 147 16.20 -0.82 -1.62
C ASN A 147 16.44 -0.73 -3.13
N LEU A 148 15.87 0.28 -3.78
CA LEU A 148 16.37 0.69 -5.10
C LEU A 148 17.79 1.26 -4.96
N ALA A 149 18.61 1.04 -5.99
CA ALA A 149 20.03 1.43 -5.94
C ALA A 149 20.22 2.89 -5.50
N ALA A 150 20.98 3.09 -4.44
CA ALA A 150 21.30 4.34 -3.77
C ALA A 150 20.17 5.01 -2.96
N HIS A 151 18.91 4.57 -3.04
CA HIS A 151 17.80 5.24 -2.34
C HIS A 151 17.94 5.16 -0.81
N TYR A 152 18.42 4.04 -0.26
CA TYR A 152 18.73 3.92 1.16
C TYR A 152 19.77 4.97 1.59
N GLN A 153 20.87 5.11 0.84
CA GLN A 153 21.93 6.09 1.11
C GLN A 153 21.43 7.54 0.99
N MET A 154 20.45 7.77 0.10
CA MET A 154 19.82 9.08 -0.08
C MET A 154 18.77 9.43 0.98
N GLY A 155 18.55 8.54 1.97
CA GLY A 155 17.71 8.81 3.13
C GLY A 155 16.40 8.04 3.22
N LEU A 156 16.03 7.22 2.23
CA LEU A 156 14.83 6.38 2.33
C LEU A 156 15.03 5.19 3.27
N ARG A 157 15.04 5.49 4.56
CA ARG A 157 15.19 4.58 5.67
C ARG A 157 14.54 5.14 6.92
N ALA A 158 13.92 4.30 7.73
CA ALA A 158 13.31 4.69 9.00
C ALA A 158 13.28 3.53 9.99
N GLU A 159 13.30 3.84 11.28
CA GLU A 159 13.09 2.85 12.34
C GLU A 159 11.61 2.51 12.50
N PHE A 160 11.36 1.25 12.87
CA PHE A 160 10.06 0.77 13.28
C PHE A 160 10.22 -0.27 14.41
N THR A 161 9.46 -0.12 15.48
CA THR A 161 9.54 -1.02 16.64
C THR A 161 8.21 -1.72 16.87
N VAL A 162 8.27 -3.01 17.15
CA VAL A 162 7.12 -3.81 17.60
C VAL A 162 7.33 -4.17 19.06
N ALA A 163 6.35 -3.90 19.93
CA ALA A 163 6.40 -4.11 21.38
C ALA A 163 5.33 -5.10 21.88
#